data_b6dedb9a4c1befe3fbf9c8461eb27690
#
_entry.id   b6dedb9a4c1befe3fbf9c8461eb27690
#
_cell.length_a   1.000
_cell.length_b   1.000
_cell.length_c   1.000
_cell.angle_alpha   90.00
_cell.angle_beta   90.00
_cell.angle_gamma   90.00
#
_symmetry.space_group_name_H-M   'P 1'
#
loop_
_entity.id
_entity.type
_entity.pdbx_description
1 polymer ?
#
loop_
_entity_poly.entity_id
_entity_poly.type
_entity_poly.pdbx_seq_one_letter_code
_entity_poly.pdbx_strand_id
1 'polypeptide(L)'
;MTKDIDVKVRNHPVFDFLVMEAIVPLDFVQSLDAEVDKVFSRRAEDDDFSDKLVGQIKAGAQLKLNREESEVFEQFHGIVESFAMKYAKFFEENISSSHHEFHAAAHCNEMWSVHSFANDYNPLHDHGKLRPDTGAMSFVLWTRIPEGMRNEEATSMKNASGMLDGAISFVNGPMGQGFDLELRPTKVLSIEPQVGRMVIFPSWLNHMVYPFRCEGERRSLSGNIALFSKEHLKDETV
;
A
#
# COMPACT_ATOMS: atom_id res chain seq x y z
N MET A 1 58.45 5.47 -3.35
CA MET A 1 57.41 6.33 -3.99
C MET A 1 56.33 5.42 -4.56
N THR A 2 55.23 5.25 -3.85
CA THR A 2 54.06 4.55 -4.34
C THR A 2 53.39 5.46 -5.36
N LYS A 3 53.27 4.97 -6.61
CA LYS A 3 52.49 5.66 -7.62
C LYS A 3 51.02 5.66 -7.19
N ASP A 4 50.45 6.84 -7.09
CA ASP A 4 48.98 6.98 -6.95
C ASP A 4 48.31 6.34 -8.16
N ILE A 5 47.52 5.30 -7.90
CA ILE A 5 46.70 4.63 -8.94
C ILE A 5 45.36 5.33 -8.93
N ASP A 6 45.04 6.05 -10.00
CA ASP A 6 43.71 6.66 -10.19
C ASP A 6 42.68 5.58 -10.48
N VAL A 7 41.82 5.28 -9.50
CA VAL A 7 40.74 4.28 -9.61
C VAL A 7 39.44 4.97 -9.93
N LYS A 8 38.90 4.72 -11.14
CA LYS A 8 37.57 5.19 -11.53
C LYS A 8 36.50 4.26 -10.93
N VAL A 9 35.67 4.81 -10.06
CA VAL A 9 34.56 4.11 -9.41
C VAL A 9 33.26 4.43 -10.13
N ARG A 10 32.49 3.39 -10.46
CA ARG A 10 31.11 3.53 -10.95
C ARG A 10 30.17 2.84 -9.98
N ASN A 11 29.21 3.59 -9.45
CA ASN A 11 28.18 3.06 -8.58
C ASN A 11 27.02 2.53 -9.43
N HIS A 12 26.60 1.29 -9.18
CA HIS A 12 25.38 0.71 -9.72
C HIS A 12 24.44 0.46 -8.53
N PRO A 13 23.44 1.32 -8.30
CA PRO A 13 22.41 1.02 -7.32
C PRO A 13 21.63 -0.21 -7.82
N VAL A 14 21.57 -1.27 -7.03
CA VAL A 14 21.04 -2.58 -7.47
C VAL A 14 19.71 -2.91 -6.80
N PHE A 15 19.10 -2.07 -6.00
CA PHE A 15 17.88 -2.44 -5.26
C PHE A 15 17.01 -1.26 -5.00
N ASP A 16 16.04 -1.01 -5.87
CA ASP A 16 15.07 0.00 -5.54
C ASP A 16 13.65 -0.47 -5.79
N PHE A 17 12.92 -0.71 -4.71
CA PHE A 17 11.48 -0.68 -4.76
C PHE A 17 11.02 0.73 -4.41
N LEU A 18 10.02 1.21 -5.10
CA LEU A 18 9.41 2.49 -4.85
C LEU A 18 8.09 2.26 -4.09
N VAL A 19 7.93 2.95 -2.98
CA VAL A 19 6.64 3.17 -2.33
C VAL A 19 6.38 4.67 -2.39
N MET A 20 5.27 5.06 -2.97
CA MET A 20 4.92 6.48 -3.12
C MET A 20 3.79 6.84 -2.16
N GLU A 21 3.93 7.97 -1.48
CA GLU A 21 2.92 8.47 -0.54
C GLU A 21 2.20 9.70 -1.10
N ALA A 22 0.93 9.83 -0.74
CA ALA A 22 0.13 11.03 -0.95
C ALA A 22 -0.71 11.34 0.29
N ILE A 23 -1.10 12.60 0.44
CA ILE A 23 -2.06 13.03 1.45
C ILE A 23 -3.37 13.39 0.75
N VAL A 24 -4.41 12.65 1.06
CA VAL A 24 -5.77 12.91 0.60
C VAL A 24 -6.41 13.94 1.54
N PRO A 25 -7.12 14.97 1.02
CA PRO A 25 -7.77 15.97 1.85
C PRO A 25 -8.73 15.37 2.88
N LEU A 26 -8.68 15.86 4.11
CA LEU A 26 -9.42 15.26 5.22
C LEU A 26 -10.93 15.30 5.07
N ASP A 27 -11.47 16.36 4.45
CA ASP A 27 -12.90 16.49 4.14
C ASP A 27 -13.36 15.38 3.16
N PHE A 28 -12.54 15.09 2.16
CA PHE A 28 -12.82 13.98 1.25
C PHE A 28 -12.68 12.62 1.94
N VAL A 29 -11.68 12.43 2.80
CA VAL A 29 -11.53 11.21 3.61
C VAL A 29 -12.73 10.99 4.52
N GLN A 30 -13.28 12.06 5.13
CA GLN A 30 -14.50 11.97 5.93
C GLN A 30 -15.70 11.55 5.09
N SER A 31 -15.82 12.06 3.86
CA SER A 31 -16.87 11.64 2.93
C SER A 31 -16.75 10.16 2.56
N LEU A 32 -15.53 9.70 2.28
CA LEU A 32 -15.23 8.27 2.02
C LEU A 32 -15.60 7.40 3.23
N ASP A 33 -15.18 7.81 4.43
CA ASP A 33 -15.44 7.05 5.65
C ASP A 33 -16.93 6.93 5.94
N ALA A 34 -17.72 7.99 5.65
CA ALA A 34 -19.18 7.97 5.75
C ALA A 34 -19.85 7.01 4.75
N GLU A 35 -19.35 6.93 3.51
CA GLU A 35 -19.85 5.94 2.53
C GLU A 35 -19.51 4.51 2.97
N VAL A 36 -18.30 4.29 3.50
CA VAL A 36 -17.91 2.98 4.06
C VAL A 36 -18.80 2.59 5.26
N ASP A 37 -19.18 3.54 6.12
CA ASP A 37 -20.12 3.28 7.22
C ASP A 37 -21.50 2.79 6.72
N LYS A 38 -21.97 3.28 5.57
CA LYS A 38 -23.22 2.78 4.95
C LYS A 38 -23.07 1.33 4.49
N VAL A 39 -21.95 1.00 3.81
CA VAL A 39 -21.66 -0.38 3.39
C VAL A 39 -21.53 -1.30 4.61
N PHE A 40 -20.78 -0.88 5.63
CA PHE A 40 -20.57 -1.64 6.85
C PHE A 40 -21.89 -1.89 7.62
N SER A 41 -22.77 -0.89 7.67
CA SER A 41 -24.08 -1.01 8.35
C SER A 41 -25.02 -1.96 7.61
N ARG A 42 -24.94 -2.00 6.28
CA ARG A 42 -25.74 -2.89 5.43
C ARG A 42 -25.28 -4.34 5.56
N ARG A 43 -23.97 -4.57 5.59
CA ARG A 43 -23.28 -5.87 5.66
C ARG A 43 -23.97 -6.96 4.83
N ALA A 44 -24.20 -6.68 3.56
CA ALA A 44 -24.75 -7.68 2.66
C ALA A 44 -23.74 -8.84 2.51
N GLU A 45 -24.23 -10.07 2.39
CA GLU A 45 -23.41 -11.28 2.26
C GLU A 45 -22.46 -11.19 1.05
N ASP A 46 -22.95 -10.58 -0.04
CA ASP A 46 -22.16 -10.37 -1.28
C ASP A 46 -21.04 -9.32 -1.14
N ASP A 47 -21.09 -8.48 -0.11
CA ASP A 47 -20.07 -7.46 0.15
C ASP A 47 -18.95 -7.98 1.07
N ASP A 48 -19.15 -9.13 1.73
CA ASP A 48 -18.17 -9.67 2.69
C ASP A 48 -17.05 -10.44 1.98
N PHE A 49 -15.86 -9.85 2.00
CA PHE A 49 -14.63 -10.43 1.45
C PHE A 49 -13.67 -10.92 2.55
N SER A 50 -14.16 -11.11 3.76
CA SER A 50 -13.33 -11.48 4.90
C SER A 50 -12.65 -12.85 4.73
N ASP A 51 -13.21 -13.73 3.90
CA ASP A 51 -12.64 -15.02 3.51
C ASP A 51 -11.38 -14.90 2.63
N LYS A 52 -11.23 -13.78 1.92
CA LYS A 52 -10.06 -13.47 1.08
C LYS A 52 -8.91 -12.84 1.86
N LEU A 53 -9.15 -12.47 3.10
CA LEU A 53 -8.12 -11.87 3.93
C LEU A 53 -7.08 -12.92 4.34
N VAL A 54 -5.82 -12.67 4.02
CA VAL A 54 -4.71 -13.55 4.42
C VAL A 54 -4.45 -13.46 5.93
N GLY A 55 -4.93 -12.39 6.57
CA GLY A 55 -4.72 -12.10 7.97
C GLY A 55 -5.74 -12.72 8.93
N GLN A 56 -5.53 -12.45 10.22
CA GLN A 56 -6.45 -12.81 11.27
C GLN A 56 -7.26 -11.58 11.69
N ILE A 57 -8.52 -11.54 11.29
CA ILE A 57 -9.50 -10.57 11.77
C ILE A 57 -10.52 -11.34 12.60
N LYS A 58 -10.62 -11.03 13.90
CA LYS A 58 -11.55 -11.71 14.82
C LYS A 58 -12.91 -11.02 14.91
N ALA A 59 -12.90 -9.70 14.97
CA ALA A 59 -14.10 -8.89 15.15
C ALA A 59 -14.32 -7.90 13.99
N GLY A 60 -13.36 -7.79 13.09
CA GLY A 60 -13.41 -6.91 11.94
C GLY A 60 -14.12 -7.51 10.73
N ALA A 61 -13.94 -6.86 9.59
CA ALA A 61 -14.43 -7.31 8.30
C ALA A 61 -13.55 -6.77 7.18
N GLN A 62 -13.58 -7.45 6.05
CA GLN A 62 -13.15 -6.91 4.77
C GLN A 62 -14.38 -6.82 3.88
N LEU A 63 -14.73 -5.61 3.42
CA LEU A 63 -15.93 -5.38 2.64
C LEU A 63 -15.57 -4.83 1.26
N LYS A 64 -16.17 -5.40 0.23
CA LYS A 64 -16.07 -4.91 -1.14
C LYS A 64 -16.71 -3.53 -1.25
N LEU A 65 -16.04 -2.64 -2.00
CA LEU A 65 -16.53 -1.30 -2.31
C LEU A 65 -16.62 -1.17 -3.82
N ASN A 66 -17.84 -1.10 -4.34
CA ASN A 66 -18.05 -1.01 -5.77
C ASN A 66 -18.04 0.46 -6.22
N ARG A 67 -17.39 0.73 -7.34
CA ARG A 67 -17.24 2.07 -7.93
C ARG A 67 -18.60 2.77 -8.10
N GLU A 68 -19.61 2.03 -8.54
CA GLU A 68 -20.91 2.55 -8.93
C GLU A 68 -21.84 2.82 -7.73
N GLU A 69 -21.46 2.44 -6.51
CA GLU A 69 -22.32 2.58 -5.33
C GLU A 69 -22.44 4.03 -4.84
N SER A 70 -21.44 4.87 -5.12
CA SER A 70 -21.51 6.29 -4.80
C SER A 70 -20.60 7.13 -5.66
N GLU A 71 -20.95 8.41 -5.84
CA GLU A 71 -20.11 9.39 -6.51
C GLU A 71 -18.75 9.57 -5.81
N VAL A 72 -18.71 9.38 -4.49
CA VAL A 72 -17.48 9.48 -3.70
C VAL A 72 -16.54 8.34 -4.01
N PHE A 73 -17.05 7.11 -4.17
CA PHE A 73 -16.24 5.97 -4.59
C PHE A 73 -15.74 6.15 -6.02
N GLU A 74 -16.60 6.61 -6.94
CA GLU A 74 -16.17 6.91 -8.32
C GLU A 74 -15.03 7.94 -8.36
N GLN A 75 -15.15 9.04 -7.61
CA GLN A 75 -14.11 10.05 -7.51
C GLN A 75 -12.82 9.47 -6.92
N PHE A 76 -12.93 8.62 -5.91
CA PHE A 76 -11.76 8.00 -5.29
C PHE A 76 -11.04 7.04 -6.24
N HIS A 77 -11.76 6.25 -7.02
CA HIS A 77 -11.17 5.44 -8.09
C HIS A 77 -10.35 6.30 -9.06
N GLY A 78 -10.88 7.43 -9.51
CA GLY A 78 -10.15 8.36 -10.37
C GLY A 78 -8.89 8.95 -9.73
N ILE A 79 -8.93 9.26 -8.43
CA ILE A 79 -7.75 9.72 -7.68
C ILE A 79 -6.68 8.63 -7.63
N VAL A 80 -7.05 7.40 -7.31
CA VAL A 80 -6.15 6.25 -7.22
C VAL A 80 -5.51 5.94 -8.59
N GLU A 81 -6.30 5.93 -9.66
CA GLU A 81 -5.84 5.71 -11.02
C GLU A 81 -4.85 6.80 -11.47
N SER A 82 -5.18 8.07 -11.19
CA SER A 82 -4.28 9.19 -11.45
C SER A 82 -2.97 9.09 -10.68
N PHE A 83 -3.03 8.62 -9.43
CA PHE A 83 -1.85 8.45 -8.59
C PHE A 83 -0.99 7.28 -9.07
N ALA A 84 -1.59 6.18 -9.51
CA ALA A 84 -0.89 5.06 -10.15
C ALA A 84 -0.13 5.48 -11.41
N MET A 85 -0.73 6.33 -12.25
CA MET A 85 -0.05 6.87 -13.42
C MET A 85 1.11 7.79 -13.06
N LYS A 86 1.01 8.58 -12.00
CA LYS A 86 2.15 9.37 -11.49
C LYS A 86 3.28 8.48 -11.00
N TYR A 87 2.95 7.39 -10.31
CA TYR A 87 3.93 6.40 -9.89
C TYR A 87 4.63 5.76 -11.10
N ALA A 88 3.88 5.26 -12.07
CA ALA A 88 4.42 4.63 -13.27
C ALA A 88 5.36 5.58 -14.03
N LYS A 89 4.94 6.83 -14.23
CA LYS A 89 5.76 7.86 -14.87
C LYS A 89 7.05 8.13 -14.10
N PHE A 90 6.98 8.30 -12.79
CA PHE A 90 8.18 8.54 -11.96
C PHE A 90 9.13 7.35 -12.04
N PHE A 91 8.61 6.12 -11.97
CA PHE A 91 9.40 4.90 -12.06
C PHE A 91 10.11 4.80 -13.43
N GLU A 92 9.39 5.06 -14.52
CA GLU A 92 9.94 5.01 -15.87
C GLU A 92 11.03 6.05 -16.11
N GLU A 93 10.84 7.27 -15.59
CA GLU A 93 11.79 8.37 -15.77
C GLU A 93 13.04 8.24 -14.88
N ASN A 94 12.94 7.67 -13.69
CA ASN A 94 14.00 7.77 -12.69
C ASN A 94 14.61 6.42 -12.28
N ILE A 95 13.88 5.32 -12.41
CA ILE A 95 14.29 4.01 -11.90
C ILE A 95 14.48 3.00 -13.04
N SER A 96 13.60 3.01 -14.04
CA SER A 96 13.69 2.10 -15.17
C SER A 96 14.97 2.33 -15.97
N SER A 97 15.67 1.25 -16.29
CA SER A 97 16.87 1.31 -17.11
C SER A 97 16.59 1.57 -18.60
N SER A 98 15.36 1.42 -19.04
CA SER A 98 14.97 1.50 -20.45
C SER A 98 14.65 2.90 -20.93
N HIS A 99 14.31 3.83 -20.05
CA HIS A 99 13.87 5.20 -20.37
C HIS A 99 12.73 5.28 -21.41
N HIS A 100 11.89 4.26 -21.47
CA HIS A 100 10.73 4.22 -22.34
C HIS A 100 9.43 4.36 -21.54
N GLU A 101 8.48 5.07 -22.10
CA GLU A 101 7.12 5.11 -21.54
C GLU A 101 6.39 3.83 -21.92
N PHE A 102 6.15 2.96 -20.94
CA PHE A 102 5.45 1.70 -21.16
C PHE A 102 3.97 1.79 -20.85
N HIS A 103 3.60 2.51 -19.79
CA HIS A 103 2.24 2.55 -19.30
C HIS A 103 1.47 3.75 -19.88
N ALA A 104 0.23 3.52 -20.23
CA ALA A 104 -0.63 4.54 -20.85
C ALA A 104 -1.93 4.75 -20.07
N ALA A 105 -2.38 3.79 -19.31
CA ALA A 105 -3.58 3.89 -18.50
C ALA A 105 -3.47 3.05 -17.21
N ALA A 106 -4.25 3.44 -16.22
CA ALA A 106 -4.45 2.69 -14.99
C ALA A 106 -5.94 2.46 -14.77
N HIS A 107 -6.30 1.30 -14.23
CA HIS A 107 -7.66 0.99 -13.83
C HIS A 107 -7.67 0.27 -12.49
N CYS A 108 -8.41 0.82 -11.53
CA CYS A 108 -8.61 0.19 -10.24
C CYS A 108 -9.70 -0.88 -10.38
N ASN A 109 -9.26 -2.13 -10.40
CA ASN A 109 -10.12 -3.29 -10.65
C ASN A 109 -10.94 -3.70 -9.43
N GLU A 110 -10.35 -3.55 -8.26
CA GLU A 110 -10.93 -3.98 -6.99
C GLU A 110 -10.62 -2.97 -5.91
N MET A 111 -11.60 -2.66 -5.09
CA MET A 111 -11.44 -1.85 -3.89
C MET A 111 -12.22 -2.48 -2.73
N TRP A 112 -11.64 -2.42 -1.54
CA TRP A 112 -12.29 -2.92 -0.33
C TRP A 112 -11.88 -2.09 0.90
N SER A 113 -12.74 -2.09 1.90
CA SER A 113 -12.40 -1.59 3.25
C SER A 113 -11.93 -2.74 4.13
N VAL A 114 -10.97 -2.43 5.01
CA VAL A 114 -10.51 -3.34 6.07
C VAL A 114 -10.77 -2.70 7.42
N HIS A 115 -11.63 -3.35 8.20
CA HIS A 115 -12.00 -2.96 9.55
C HIS A 115 -11.23 -3.84 10.54
N SER A 116 -10.22 -3.28 11.18
CA SER A 116 -9.35 -3.99 12.12
C SER A 116 -9.54 -3.47 13.54
N PHE A 117 -9.47 -4.37 14.50
CA PHE A 117 -9.54 -4.10 15.94
C PHE A 117 -8.29 -4.61 16.63
N ALA A 118 -8.20 -4.41 17.95
CA ALA A 118 -7.04 -4.80 18.73
C ALA A 118 -6.61 -6.26 18.47
N ASN A 119 -5.33 -6.45 18.15
CA ASN A 119 -4.67 -7.71 17.82
C ASN A 119 -4.99 -8.30 16.44
N ASP A 120 -5.79 -7.63 15.61
CA ASP A 120 -5.94 -7.99 14.19
C ASP A 120 -4.66 -7.62 13.43
N TYR A 121 -4.22 -8.49 12.51
CA TYR A 121 -3.01 -8.30 11.72
C TYR A 121 -3.10 -8.98 10.37
N ASN A 122 -2.28 -8.51 9.42
CA ASN A 122 -2.03 -9.20 8.17
C ASN A 122 -0.59 -9.72 8.16
N PRO A 123 -0.38 -11.04 7.98
CA PRO A 123 0.96 -11.61 7.85
C PRO A 123 1.64 -11.14 6.56
N LEU A 124 2.89 -11.49 6.38
CA LEU A 124 3.65 -11.18 5.19
C LEU A 124 3.00 -11.84 3.96
N HIS A 125 2.63 -11.04 2.98
CA HIS A 125 1.99 -11.47 1.73
C HIS A 125 2.27 -10.48 0.60
N ASP A 126 1.91 -10.85 -0.62
CA ASP A 126 1.80 -10.01 -1.80
C ASP A 126 0.43 -10.22 -2.47
N HIS A 127 0.10 -9.40 -3.48
CA HIS A 127 -1.17 -9.51 -4.20
C HIS A 127 -1.03 -10.19 -5.57
N GLY A 128 0.19 -10.59 -5.95
CA GLY A 128 0.44 -11.25 -7.23
C GLY A 128 0.16 -10.38 -8.44
N LYS A 129 -0.13 -11.00 -9.56
CA LYS A 129 -0.52 -10.35 -10.82
C LYS A 129 -2.02 -10.50 -11.06
N LEU A 130 -2.68 -9.40 -11.39
CA LEU A 130 -4.09 -9.42 -11.79
C LEU A 130 -4.29 -10.06 -13.18
N ARG A 131 -3.36 -9.76 -14.10
CA ARG A 131 -3.33 -10.30 -15.47
C ARG A 131 -1.87 -10.49 -15.90
N PRO A 132 -1.56 -11.49 -16.78
CA PRO A 132 -0.20 -11.75 -17.23
C PRO A 132 0.43 -10.59 -18.03
N ASP A 133 -0.38 -9.81 -18.72
CA ASP A 133 -0.04 -8.79 -19.69
C ASP A 133 -0.11 -7.35 -19.15
N THR A 134 -0.47 -7.18 -17.87
CA THR A 134 -0.55 -5.87 -17.23
C THR A 134 0.44 -5.75 -16.08
N GLY A 135 0.89 -4.51 -15.83
CA GLY A 135 1.48 -4.16 -14.55
C GLY A 135 0.41 -4.22 -13.44
N ALA A 136 0.82 -4.51 -12.23
CA ALA A 136 -0.08 -4.56 -11.10
C ALA A 136 0.44 -3.74 -9.93
N MET A 137 -0.42 -2.92 -9.37
CA MET A 137 -0.15 -2.10 -8.19
C MET A 137 -1.22 -2.29 -7.14
N SER A 138 -0.87 -1.97 -5.90
CA SER A 138 -1.80 -1.95 -4.78
C SER A 138 -1.69 -0.63 -4.04
N PHE A 139 -2.75 -0.25 -3.35
CA PHE A 139 -2.76 0.95 -2.51
C PHE A 139 -3.41 0.68 -1.15
N VAL A 140 -3.11 1.54 -0.19
CA VAL A 140 -3.75 1.62 1.11
C VAL A 140 -3.96 3.09 1.47
N LEU A 141 -5.19 3.46 1.86
CA LEU A 141 -5.56 4.76 2.44
C LEU A 141 -6.12 4.52 3.84
N TRP A 142 -5.63 5.20 4.86
CA TRP A 142 -6.24 5.14 6.20
C TRP A 142 -7.33 6.21 6.35
N THR A 143 -8.54 5.76 6.71
CA THR A 143 -9.68 6.65 6.95
C THR A 143 -10.02 6.81 8.43
N ARG A 144 -9.65 5.82 9.27
CA ARG A 144 -9.89 5.86 10.72
C ARG A 144 -8.75 5.22 11.48
N ILE A 145 -8.36 5.86 12.57
CA ILE A 145 -7.28 5.38 13.45
C ILE A 145 -7.70 5.64 14.91
N PRO A 146 -7.60 4.63 15.80
CA PRO A 146 -7.89 4.80 17.21
C PRO A 146 -6.95 5.84 17.85
N GLU A 147 -7.49 6.71 18.69
CA GLU A 147 -6.68 7.73 19.40
C GLU A 147 -5.56 7.11 20.24
N GLY A 148 -5.84 5.97 20.91
CA GLY A 148 -4.89 5.26 21.75
C GLY A 148 -3.72 4.61 21.00
N MET A 149 -3.75 4.53 19.66
CA MET A 149 -2.69 3.87 18.90
C MET A 149 -1.34 4.59 19.00
N ARG A 150 -1.36 5.89 19.32
CA ARG A 150 -0.16 6.74 19.45
C ARG A 150 0.13 7.16 20.88
N ASN A 151 -0.52 6.56 21.85
CA ASN A 151 -0.27 6.89 23.23
C ASN A 151 1.12 6.38 23.66
N GLU A 152 1.95 7.25 24.25
CA GLU A 152 3.30 6.92 24.71
C GLU A 152 3.32 5.73 25.70
N GLU A 153 2.25 5.52 26.46
CA GLU A 153 2.11 4.36 27.34
C GLU A 153 1.99 3.04 26.55
N ALA A 154 1.34 3.04 25.39
CA ALA A 154 1.27 1.88 24.50
C ALA A 154 2.62 1.58 23.85
N THR A 155 3.44 2.61 23.61
CA THR A 155 4.80 2.48 23.05
C THR A 155 5.84 2.10 24.09
N SER A 156 5.52 2.17 25.40
CA SER A 156 6.45 1.89 26.50
C SER A 156 6.74 0.40 26.71
N MET A 157 6.17 -0.50 25.95
CA MET A 157 6.53 -1.92 25.97
C MET A 157 7.93 -2.11 25.39
N LYS A 158 8.93 -2.09 26.26
CA LYS A 158 10.37 -2.03 25.98
C LYS A 158 10.93 -3.11 25.05
N ASN A 159 10.20 -4.17 24.75
CA ASN A 159 10.67 -5.30 23.93
C ASN A 159 9.68 -5.70 22.84
N ALA A 160 8.70 -4.88 22.54
CA ALA A 160 7.70 -5.19 21.55
C ALA A 160 7.77 -4.22 20.36
N SER A 161 7.14 -4.62 19.27
CA SER A 161 6.92 -3.82 18.08
C SER A 161 5.95 -2.63 18.30
N GLY A 162 5.79 -2.12 19.53
CA GLY A 162 4.82 -1.06 19.87
C GLY A 162 4.99 0.21 19.05
N MET A 163 6.20 0.54 18.65
CA MET A 163 6.47 1.62 17.69
C MET A 163 5.90 1.36 16.30
N LEU A 164 5.57 0.11 15.99
CA LEU A 164 5.03 -0.34 14.70
C LEU A 164 3.54 -0.71 14.79
N ASP A 165 2.89 -0.43 15.92
CA ASP A 165 1.47 -0.76 16.09
C ASP A 165 0.63 -0.19 14.94
N GLY A 166 -0.08 -1.08 14.24
CA GLY A 166 -0.91 -0.76 13.08
C GLY A 166 -0.14 -0.35 11.81
N ALA A 167 1.19 -0.29 11.84
CA ALA A 167 2.00 0.08 10.67
C ALA A 167 1.92 -0.97 9.57
N ILE A 168 2.02 -0.51 8.32
CA ILE A 168 2.34 -1.36 7.19
C ILE A 168 3.85 -1.39 7.02
N SER A 169 4.42 -2.59 6.83
CA SER A 169 5.84 -2.77 6.60
C SER A 169 6.08 -3.52 5.30
N PHE A 170 6.85 -2.90 4.42
CA PHE A 170 7.29 -3.45 3.15
C PHE A 170 8.63 -4.14 3.32
N VAL A 171 8.77 -5.34 2.75
CA VAL A 171 9.97 -6.17 2.89
C VAL A 171 10.48 -6.57 1.53
N ASN A 172 11.74 -6.23 1.23
CA ASN A 172 12.40 -6.65 0.00
C ASN A 172 13.73 -7.35 0.31
N GLY A 173 13.68 -8.68 0.44
CA GLY A 173 14.84 -9.51 0.77
C GLY A 173 14.80 -10.05 2.20
N PRO A 174 15.89 -10.65 2.69
CA PRO A 174 15.92 -11.28 4.01
C PRO A 174 15.66 -10.25 5.10
N MET A 175 14.74 -10.60 6.01
CA MET A 175 14.46 -9.79 7.18
C MET A 175 15.69 -9.76 8.09
N GLY A 176 16.15 -8.57 8.41
CA GLY A 176 17.24 -8.35 9.35
C GLY A 176 17.52 -6.87 9.44
N GLN A 177 17.73 -6.38 10.65
CA GLN A 177 18.26 -5.04 10.83
C GLN A 177 19.72 -5.07 10.40
N GLY A 178 19.99 -4.49 9.21
CA GLY A 178 21.37 -4.24 8.81
C GLY A 178 21.93 -3.12 9.67
N PHE A 179 23.10 -3.35 10.27
CA PHE A 179 23.88 -2.27 10.82
C PHE A 179 24.71 -1.67 9.70
N ASP A 180 24.91 -0.36 9.72
CA ASP A 180 25.70 0.36 8.72
C ASP A 180 27.10 -0.22 8.53
N LEU A 181 27.66 -0.83 9.58
CA LEU A 181 28.95 -1.51 9.55
C LEU A 181 29.00 -2.73 8.61
N GLU A 182 27.86 -3.35 8.30
CA GLU A 182 27.78 -4.48 7.38
C GLU A 182 27.45 -4.06 5.96
N LEU A 183 27.29 -2.76 5.71
CA LEU A 183 26.95 -2.17 4.41
C LEU A 183 25.68 -2.81 3.80
N ARG A 184 24.76 -3.24 4.63
CA ARG A 184 23.48 -3.82 4.19
C ARG A 184 22.49 -2.70 3.87
N PRO A 185 21.86 -2.72 2.70
CA PRO A 185 20.77 -1.78 2.43
C PRO A 185 19.57 -2.05 3.34
N THR A 186 18.81 -1.01 3.65
CA THR A 186 17.55 -1.14 4.36
C THR A 186 16.62 -2.05 3.56
N LYS A 187 16.12 -3.12 4.19
CA LYS A 187 15.26 -4.13 3.57
C LYS A 187 13.82 -4.04 4.01
N VAL A 188 13.54 -3.23 5.02
CA VAL A 188 12.21 -3.02 5.58
C VAL A 188 11.92 -1.54 5.63
N LEU A 189 10.81 -1.14 5.02
CA LEU A 189 10.24 0.20 5.14
C LEU A 189 8.92 0.08 5.90
N SER A 190 8.83 0.73 7.06
CA SER A 190 7.59 0.77 7.84
C SER A 190 6.96 2.15 7.76
N ILE A 191 5.66 2.19 7.49
CA ILE A 191 4.88 3.42 7.39
C ILE A 191 3.76 3.35 8.43
N GLU A 192 3.75 4.34 9.31
CA GLU A 192 2.73 4.48 10.35
C GLU A 192 1.39 4.90 9.73
N PRO A 193 0.28 4.34 10.23
CA PRO A 193 -1.05 4.75 9.81
C PRO A 193 -1.31 6.21 10.22
N GLN A 194 -1.86 6.97 9.30
CA GLN A 194 -2.31 8.35 9.52
C GLN A 194 -3.55 8.60 8.67
N VAL A 195 -4.60 9.17 9.27
CA VAL A 195 -5.82 9.51 8.53
C VAL A 195 -5.47 10.45 7.36
N GLY A 196 -5.92 10.07 6.16
CA GLY A 196 -5.64 10.79 4.92
C GLY A 196 -4.33 10.41 4.23
N ARG A 197 -3.41 9.68 4.88
CA ARG A 197 -2.23 9.15 4.22
C ARG A 197 -2.63 8.01 3.30
N MET A 198 -2.20 8.08 2.05
CA MET A 198 -2.33 7.02 1.05
C MET A 198 -0.95 6.56 0.60
N VAL A 199 -0.74 5.27 0.50
CA VAL A 199 0.46 4.67 -0.07
C VAL A 199 0.10 3.83 -1.28
N ILE A 200 0.96 3.86 -2.31
CA ILE A 200 0.84 3.03 -3.50
C ILE A 200 2.16 2.34 -3.79
N PHE A 201 2.09 1.08 -4.19
CA PHE A 201 3.25 0.21 -4.35
C PHE A 201 2.99 -0.91 -5.36
N PRO A 202 4.02 -1.54 -5.93
CA PRO A 202 3.85 -2.70 -6.81
C PRO A 202 3.20 -3.87 -6.07
N SER A 203 2.25 -4.55 -6.68
CA SER A 203 1.52 -5.67 -6.06
C SER A 203 2.42 -6.85 -5.66
N TRP A 204 3.55 -7.02 -6.32
CA TRP A 204 4.55 -8.06 -5.99
C TRP A 204 5.37 -7.76 -4.72
N LEU A 205 5.31 -6.51 -4.21
CA LEU A 205 6.08 -6.11 -3.04
C LEU A 205 5.49 -6.71 -1.78
N ASN A 206 6.26 -7.60 -1.16
CA ASN A 206 5.86 -8.24 0.09
C ASN A 206 5.62 -7.20 1.18
N HIS A 207 4.49 -7.30 1.85
CA HIS A 207 4.14 -6.41 2.95
C HIS A 207 3.34 -7.13 4.04
N MET A 208 3.35 -6.55 5.21
CA MET A 208 2.60 -7.03 6.37
C MET A 208 2.02 -5.85 7.14
N VAL A 209 0.98 -6.09 7.91
CA VAL A 209 0.40 -5.09 8.81
C VAL A 209 0.51 -5.56 10.24
N TYR A 210 1.19 -4.77 11.06
CA TYR A 210 1.34 -5.05 12.47
C TYR A 210 0.02 -4.92 13.22
N PRO A 211 -0.23 -5.78 14.22
CA PRO A 211 -1.35 -5.59 15.13
C PRO A 211 -1.17 -4.30 15.94
N PHE A 212 -2.26 -3.80 16.48
CA PHE A 212 -2.27 -2.76 17.49
C PHE A 212 -3.04 -3.24 18.73
N ARG A 213 -2.85 -2.59 19.89
CA ARG A 213 -3.31 -3.09 21.18
C ARG A 213 -4.39 -2.25 21.86
N CYS A 214 -4.54 -0.99 21.44
CA CYS A 214 -5.56 -0.10 21.99
C CYS A 214 -6.97 -0.48 21.51
N GLU A 215 -7.97 -0.05 22.25
CA GLU A 215 -9.38 -0.14 21.84
C GLU A 215 -9.67 0.82 20.66
N GLY A 216 -10.66 0.46 19.87
CA GLY A 216 -11.14 1.22 18.73
C GLY A 216 -10.88 0.55 17.39
N GLU A 217 -11.39 1.16 16.35
CA GLU A 217 -11.30 0.69 14.97
C GLU A 217 -10.16 1.39 14.21
N ARG A 218 -9.28 0.61 13.58
CA ARG A 218 -8.42 1.06 12.50
C ARG A 218 -9.07 0.65 11.17
N ARG A 219 -9.37 1.64 10.35
CA ARG A 219 -9.98 1.41 9.04
C ARG A 219 -9.05 1.87 7.94
N SER A 220 -8.91 1.03 6.92
CA SER A 220 -8.23 1.39 5.68
C SER A 220 -9.06 1.00 4.46
N LEU A 221 -8.90 1.75 3.37
CA LEU A 221 -9.32 1.38 2.04
C LEU A 221 -8.11 0.86 1.29
N SER A 222 -8.28 -0.27 0.64
CA SER A 222 -7.22 -0.92 -0.14
C SER A 222 -7.76 -1.35 -1.48
N GLY A 223 -6.88 -1.61 -2.44
CA GLY A 223 -7.32 -2.09 -3.74
C GLY A 223 -6.17 -2.45 -4.65
N ASN A 224 -6.53 -3.04 -5.79
CA ASN A 224 -5.64 -3.48 -6.84
C ASN A 224 -5.88 -2.70 -8.11
N ILE A 225 -4.79 -2.29 -8.75
CA ILE A 225 -4.79 -1.45 -9.95
C ILE A 225 -4.03 -2.17 -11.05
N ALA A 226 -4.65 -2.30 -12.23
CA ALA A 226 -3.97 -2.73 -13.43
C ALA A 226 -3.36 -1.51 -14.15
N LEU A 227 -2.14 -1.67 -14.64
CA LEU A 227 -1.46 -0.72 -15.51
C LEU A 227 -1.40 -1.30 -16.92
N PHE A 228 -1.90 -0.56 -17.89
CA PHE A 228 -1.97 -0.96 -19.28
C PHE A 228 -0.89 -0.28 -20.12
N SER A 229 -0.24 -1.05 -20.98
CA SER A 229 0.71 -0.52 -21.94
C SER A 229 0.01 0.17 -23.11
N LYS A 230 0.76 1.01 -23.85
CA LYS A 230 0.29 1.62 -25.11
C LYS A 230 -0.07 0.58 -26.17
N GLU A 231 0.57 -0.57 -26.15
CA GLU A 231 0.31 -1.68 -27.08
C GLU A 231 -1.02 -2.35 -26.78
N HIS A 232 -1.26 -2.64 -25.49
CA HIS A 232 -2.51 -3.26 -25.04
C HIS A 232 -3.75 -2.44 -25.42
N LEU A 233 -3.67 -1.10 -25.28
CA LEU A 233 -4.79 -0.22 -25.63
C LEU A 233 -5.07 -0.14 -27.15
N LYS A 234 -4.11 -0.53 -28.00
CA LYS A 234 -4.34 -0.61 -29.44
C LYS A 234 -5.08 -1.88 -29.84
N ASP A 235 -4.83 -2.98 -29.12
CA ASP A 235 -5.43 -4.27 -29.42
C ASP A 235 -6.92 -4.34 -29.00
N GLU A 236 -7.35 -3.54 -28.03
CA GLU A 236 -8.77 -3.44 -27.63
C GLU A 236 -9.61 -2.51 -28.54
N THR A 237 -8.99 -1.78 -29.47
CA THR A 237 -9.67 -0.86 -30.39
C THR A 237 -9.85 -1.40 -31.81
N VAL A 238 -9.62 -2.71 -32.04
CA VAL A 238 -9.82 -3.38 -33.35
C VAL A 238 -11.08 -4.23 -33.37
#